data_5f0c7bff0ffdeeb69addace8d8dad992
#
_entry.id   5f0c7bff0ffdeeb69addace8d8dad992
#
_cell.length_a   1.000
_cell.length_b   1.000
_cell.length_c   1.000
_cell.angle_alpha   90.00
_cell.angle_beta   90.00
_cell.angle_gamma   90.00
#
_symmetry.space_group_name_H-M   'P 1'
#
loop_
_entity.id
_entity.type
_entity.pdbx_description
1 polymer ?
#
loop_
_entity_poly.entity_id
_entity_poly.type
_entity_poly.pdbx_seq_one_letter_code
_entity_poly.pdbx_strand_id
1 'polypeptide(L)'
;MKTCSKLNGRTALALASIAAGLALTPTANSADSYHQINLASDLNGVAPFVDANLVNPWGLLSGPGDHLIVADNHAGVVTFYRRTGQPAPLTIAVPAPGGGAAAPTDLGWNWSERSFVVGKGKHRDESLLLFVTEDGTIAGWNPKVAASAVTAVDNSGVGAIYKGMSLGGQPHRPMLYAANFGQGVVEIYDGKFHLVKSFTDPGLAGLGYVPFGIRNIGRHLFVTFAFKASPEDGDETAGAGLGYVDEFDAGGVLLRRVASQGPLNAPWGLEMAPRNFGKFSGALLVGNFGDGAINAFNPATGAFLGQLTDAAGNVIQIDGLWGLAFGNGPAGPSLYFTAGPGDEDLGLLGVIRQDVSAASEE
;
A
#
# COMPACT_ATOMS: atom_id res chain seq x y z
N MET A 1 96.88 -10.85 -4.21
CA MET A 1 97.04 -9.92 -5.39
C MET A 1 95.71 -9.17 -5.53
N LYS A 2 95.74 -7.90 -5.20
CA LYS A 2 95.34 -6.73 -6.02
C LYS A 2 93.89 -6.86 -6.59
N THR A 3 92.97 -5.95 -6.46
CA THR A 3 93.01 -4.48 -6.41
C THR A 3 91.69 -3.90 -5.98
N CYS A 4 91.76 -2.78 -5.37
CA CYS A 4 90.80 -1.79 -4.98
C CYS A 4 89.99 -1.29 -6.17
N SER A 5 88.64 -0.95 -5.95
CA SER A 5 88.02 0.16 -6.64
C SER A 5 86.85 0.70 -5.82
N LYS A 6 86.91 1.96 -5.54
CA LYS A 6 85.90 2.82 -4.93
C LYS A 6 84.78 3.09 -5.93
N LEU A 7 83.52 3.20 -5.48
CA LEU A 7 82.61 4.14 -6.12
C LEU A 7 81.50 4.65 -5.18
N ASN A 8 81.32 5.93 -5.29
CA ASN A 8 80.56 6.92 -4.57
C ASN A 8 79.11 6.63 -4.44
N GLY A 9 78.62 6.97 -3.24
CA GLY A 9 77.20 7.09 -2.95
C GLY A 9 76.55 8.32 -3.62
N ARG A 10 75.37 8.17 -4.07
CA ARG A 10 74.32 9.24 -4.22
C ARG A 10 73.03 8.77 -3.63
N THR A 11 72.71 9.32 -2.49
CA THR A 11 71.41 9.20 -1.84
C THR A 11 70.38 10.01 -2.62
N ALA A 12 69.46 9.35 -3.27
CA ALA A 12 68.29 10.02 -3.86
C ALA A 12 67.17 10.00 -2.84
N LEU A 13 66.80 11.16 -2.31
CA LEU A 13 65.57 11.37 -1.53
C LEU A 13 64.39 11.30 -2.51
N ALA A 14 63.54 10.26 -2.34
CA ALA A 14 62.25 10.18 -3.00
C ALA A 14 61.22 10.96 -2.13
N LEU A 15 60.75 12.10 -2.59
CA LEU A 15 59.59 12.77 -2.04
C LEU A 15 58.34 11.98 -2.45
N ALA A 16 57.70 11.32 -1.49
CA ALA A 16 56.38 10.75 -1.66
C ALA A 16 55.34 11.86 -1.51
N SER A 17 54.75 12.28 -2.61
CA SER A 17 53.60 13.19 -2.64
C SER A 17 52.35 12.38 -2.21
N ILE A 18 51.85 12.59 -1.00
CA ILE A 18 50.54 12.09 -0.56
C ILE A 18 49.50 12.99 -1.21
N ALA A 19 48.86 12.55 -2.28
CA ALA A 19 47.64 13.13 -2.80
C ALA A 19 46.49 12.69 -1.91
N ALA A 20 46.06 13.57 -1.01
CA ALA A 20 44.80 13.40 -0.27
C ALA A 20 43.66 13.60 -1.28
N GLY A 21 43.12 12.50 -1.81
CA GLY A 21 41.87 12.51 -2.56
C GLY A 21 40.72 12.84 -1.62
N LEU A 22 40.21 14.08 -1.69
CA LEU A 22 38.90 14.39 -1.14
C LEU A 22 37.87 13.54 -1.92
N ALA A 23 37.35 12.51 -1.30
CA ALA A 23 36.15 11.85 -1.76
C ALA A 23 34.99 12.84 -1.59
N LEU A 24 34.57 13.47 -2.67
CA LEU A 24 33.30 14.20 -2.72
C LEU A 24 32.20 13.14 -2.53
N THR A 25 31.68 13.06 -1.32
CA THR A 25 30.40 12.39 -1.10
C THR A 25 29.35 13.18 -1.89
N PRO A 26 28.58 12.54 -2.80
CA PRO A 26 27.50 13.24 -3.46
C PRO A 26 26.55 13.73 -2.39
N THR A 27 26.39 15.03 -2.24
CA THR A 27 25.30 15.62 -1.45
C THR A 27 24.01 15.23 -2.15
N ALA A 28 23.18 14.39 -1.51
CA ALA A 28 21.86 14.08 -2.00
C ALA A 28 21.12 15.42 -2.22
N ASN A 29 20.57 15.59 -3.42
CA ASN A 29 19.82 16.79 -3.74
C ASN A 29 18.52 16.72 -2.91
N SER A 30 18.24 17.69 -2.03
CA SER A 30 17.07 17.67 -1.14
C SER A 30 15.73 17.55 -1.89
N ALA A 31 15.71 17.87 -3.18
CA ALA A 31 14.55 17.68 -4.05
C ALA A 31 14.24 16.20 -4.39
N ASP A 32 15.16 15.28 -4.07
CA ASP A 32 15.05 13.85 -4.40
C ASP A 32 14.78 12.97 -3.17
N SER A 33 14.62 13.57 -2.00
CA SER A 33 14.35 12.89 -0.73
C SER A 33 12.92 13.11 -0.23
N TYR A 34 12.55 12.31 0.75
CA TYR A 34 11.22 12.31 1.36
C TYR A 34 11.37 12.24 2.88
N HIS A 35 10.34 12.67 3.60
CA HIS A 35 10.26 12.50 5.04
C HIS A 35 8.91 11.97 5.46
N GLN A 36 8.91 11.16 6.52
CA GLN A 36 7.73 10.61 7.16
C GLN A 36 7.28 11.53 8.30
N ILE A 37 5.96 11.71 8.41
CA ILE A 37 5.31 12.39 9.53
C ILE A 37 4.20 11.48 10.04
N ASN A 38 4.25 11.12 11.33
CA ASN A 38 3.18 10.41 12.00
C ASN A 38 2.03 11.38 12.30
N LEU A 39 0.81 11.01 11.99
CA LEU A 39 -0.38 11.85 12.12
C LEU A 39 -1.31 11.41 13.26
N ALA A 40 -1.64 10.13 13.31
CA ALA A 40 -2.44 9.52 14.38
C ALA A 40 -1.90 8.12 14.71
N SER A 41 -2.08 7.68 15.95
CA SER A 41 -1.73 6.35 16.43
C SER A 41 -2.70 5.94 17.54
N ASP A 42 -2.81 4.66 17.83
CA ASP A 42 -3.48 4.13 19.03
C ASP A 42 -2.67 4.39 20.32
N LEU A 43 -1.36 4.66 20.18
CA LEU A 43 -0.46 4.90 21.30
C LEU A 43 -0.17 6.39 21.55
N ASN A 44 -0.12 6.74 22.84
CA ASN A 44 0.33 8.06 23.26
C ASN A 44 1.81 8.30 22.93
N GLY A 45 2.14 9.49 22.45
CA GLY A 45 3.52 9.94 22.19
C GLY A 45 4.12 9.48 20.87
N VAL A 46 3.39 8.69 20.05
CA VAL A 46 3.81 8.25 18.72
C VAL A 46 3.41 9.27 17.64
N ALA A 47 2.26 9.90 17.80
CA ALA A 47 1.71 10.88 16.88
C ALA A 47 0.99 12.01 17.65
N PRO A 48 0.69 13.16 16.98
CA PRO A 48 -0.05 14.26 17.60
C PRO A 48 -1.48 13.90 18.04
N PHE A 49 -2.13 12.96 17.34
CA PHE A 49 -3.48 12.52 17.67
C PHE A 49 -3.48 11.06 18.09
N VAL A 50 -4.33 10.72 19.06
CA VAL A 50 -4.53 9.36 19.56
C VAL A 50 -5.96 8.93 19.27
N ASP A 51 -6.10 7.73 18.69
CA ASP A 51 -7.38 7.08 18.46
C ASP A 51 -7.26 5.58 18.80
N ALA A 52 -7.93 5.15 19.84
CA ALA A 52 -7.92 3.76 20.29
C ALA A 52 -8.56 2.77 19.31
N ASN A 53 -9.25 3.25 18.29
CA ASN A 53 -9.78 2.39 17.21
C ASN A 53 -8.76 2.13 16.10
N LEU A 54 -7.69 2.92 16.01
CA LEU A 54 -6.68 2.78 14.97
C LEU A 54 -5.73 1.61 15.31
N VAL A 55 -6.24 0.38 15.26
CA VAL A 55 -5.45 -0.83 15.54
C VAL A 55 -5.34 -1.67 14.28
N ASN A 56 -4.11 -1.96 13.88
CA ASN A 56 -3.77 -2.64 12.63
C ASN A 56 -4.54 -2.07 11.43
N PRO A 57 -4.39 -0.77 11.12
CA PRO A 57 -5.12 -0.15 10.02
C PRO A 57 -4.54 -0.58 8.66
N TRP A 58 -5.38 -1.18 7.81
CA TRP A 58 -4.99 -1.66 6.48
C TRP A 58 -5.42 -0.70 5.38
N GLY A 59 -6.67 -0.80 4.94
CA GLY A 59 -7.21 -0.03 3.83
C GLY A 59 -7.22 1.46 4.09
N LEU A 60 -6.82 2.23 3.10
CA LEU A 60 -6.76 3.69 3.16
C LEU A 60 -7.37 4.31 1.91
N LEU A 61 -8.33 5.18 2.10
CA LEU A 61 -8.99 5.93 1.04
C LEU A 61 -8.88 7.43 1.29
N SER A 62 -8.40 8.18 0.30
CA SER A 62 -8.53 9.63 0.27
C SER A 62 -9.94 9.98 -0.24
N GLY A 63 -10.85 10.24 0.70
CA GLY A 63 -12.26 10.50 0.43
C GLY A 63 -12.56 11.92 -0.05
N PRO A 64 -13.83 12.21 -0.34
CA PRO A 64 -14.27 13.55 -0.67
C PRO A 64 -14.02 14.55 0.47
N GLY A 65 -13.77 15.80 0.11
CA GLY A 65 -13.41 16.83 1.09
C GLY A 65 -11.98 16.64 1.61
N ASP A 66 -11.78 16.89 2.87
CA ASP A 66 -10.47 16.80 3.53
C ASP A 66 -10.37 15.57 4.45
N HIS A 67 -10.89 14.41 3.98
CA HIS A 67 -10.97 13.22 4.82
C HIS A 67 -10.12 12.07 4.29
N LEU A 68 -9.52 11.34 5.24
CA LEU A 68 -8.98 10.02 5.06
C LEU A 68 -9.95 9.03 5.72
N ILE A 69 -10.18 7.89 5.09
CA ILE A 69 -11.06 6.83 5.59
C ILE A 69 -10.20 5.59 5.71
N VAL A 70 -10.25 4.94 6.86
CA VAL A 70 -9.34 3.87 7.25
C VAL A 70 -10.14 2.64 7.66
N ALA A 71 -9.74 1.47 7.17
CA ALA A 71 -10.23 0.18 7.64
C ALA A 71 -9.32 -0.32 8.76
N ASP A 72 -9.82 -0.34 9.98
CA ASP A 72 -9.09 -0.73 11.19
C ASP A 72 -9.35 -2.20 11.46
N ASN A 73 -8.43 -3.05 11.00
CA ASN A 73 -8.60 -4.50 10.92
C ASN A 73 -8.89 -5.12 12.29
N HIS A 74 -8.02 -4.92 13.27
CA HIS A 74 -8.18 -5.51 14.60
C HIS A 74 -9.28 -4.85 15.45
N ALA A 75 -9.64 -3.60 15.15
CA ALA A 75 -10.76 -2.94 15.84
C ALA A 75 -12.13 -3.31 15.25
N GLY A 76 -12.18 -3.87 14.03
CA GLY A 76 -13.42 -4.25 13.34
C GLY A 76 -14.29 -3.07 12.94
N VAL A 77 -13.68 -1.93 12.68
CA VAL A 77 -14.38 -0.68 12.37
C VAL A 77 -13.74 0.02 11.16
N VAL A 78 -14.43 1.04 10.68
CA VAL A 78 -13.89 2.03 9.73
C VAL A 78 -13.94 3.39 10.40
N THR A 79 -12.81 4.08 10.42
CA THR A 79 -12.64 5.39 11.03
C THR A 79 -12.37 6.48 9.99
N PHE A 80 -12.55 7.71 10.41
CA PHE A 80 -12.41 8.88 9.55
C PHE A 80 -11.46 9.89 10.20
N TYR A 81 -10.55 10.43 9.40
CA TYR A 81 -9.59 11.44 9.84
C TYR A 81 -9.61 12.65 8.91
N ARG A 82 -9.31 13.81 9.45
CA ARG A 82 -8.83 14.92 8.60
C ARG A 82 -7.43 14.59 8.07
N ARG A 83 -7.02 15.23 7.00
CA ARG A 83 -5.65 15.07 6.47
C ARG A 83 -4.54 15.50 7.43
N THR A 84 -4.89 16.18 8.50
CA THR A 84 -3.98 16.49 9.62
C THR A 84 -3.77 15.33 10.59
N GLY A 85 -4.52 14.24 10.45
CA GLY A 85 -4.58 13.11 11.38
C GLY A 85 -5.62 13.26 12.48
N GLN A 86 -6.34 14.39 12.56
CA GLN A 86 -7.37 14.58 13.57
C GLN A 86 -8.54 13.61 13.35
N PRO A 87 -8.90 12.75 14.33
CA PRO A 87 -10.03 11.85 14.22
C PRO A 87 -11.36 12.63 14.07
N ALA A 88 -12.25 12.12 13.23
CA ALA A 88 -13.63 12.59 13.13
C ALA A 88 -14.56 11.73 14.00
N PRO A 89 -15.71 12.27 14.46
CA PRO A 89 -16.57 11.57 15.41
C PRO A 89 -17.42 10.44 14.79
N LEU A 90 -17.10 9.99 13.58
CA LEU A 90 -17.81 8.91 12.89
C LEU A 90 -16.96 7.64 12.90
N THR A 91 -17.56 6.55 13.39
CA THR A 91 -17.01 5.20 13.34
C THR A 91 -18.07 4.26 12.81
N ILE A 92 -17.71 3.39 11.85
CA ILE A 92 -18.62 2.42 11.24
C ILE A 92 -18.19 1.03 11.68
N ALA A 93 -19.01 0.32 12.45
CA ALA A 93 -18.76 -1.07 12.78
C ALA A 93 -18.97 -1.96 11.54
N VAL A 94 -18.07 -2.90 11.31
CA VAL A 94 -18.15 -3.91 10.26
C VAL A 94 -18.45 -5.25 10.90
N PRO A 95 -19.62 -5.86 10.62
CA PRO A 95 -20.04 -7.09 11.30
C PRO A 95 -19.35 -8.33 10.68
N ALA A 96 -18.90 -9.24 11.55
CA ALA A 96 -18.43 -10.56 11.17
C ALA A 96 -19.60 -11.52 10.83
N PRO A 97 -19.36 -12.60 10.09
CA PRO A 97 -20.31 -13.70 9.92
C PRO A 97 -20.74 -14.25 11.29
N GLY A 98 -22.03 -14.39 11.49
CA GLY A 98 -22.55 -14.88 12.78
C GLY A 98 -22.58 -13.86 13.93
N GLY A 99 -22.09 -12.65 13.72
CA GLY A 99 -22.09 -11.53 14.68
C GLY A 99 -20.72 -11.27 15.30
N GLY A 100 -20.59 -10.12 15.95
CA GLY A 100 -19.30 -9.61 16.44
C GLY A 100 -18.64 -8.65 15.44
N ALA A 101 -17.40 -8.30 15.72
CA ALA A 101 -16.56 -7.45 14.85
C ALA A 101 -15.87 -8.29 13.79
N ALA A 102 -15.87 -7.83 12.54
CA ALA A 102 -15.09 -8.42 11.46
C ALA A 102 -13.67 -7.86 11.46
N ALA A 103 -12.81 -8.42 10.61
CA ALA A 103 -11.48 -7.92 10.30
C ALA A 103 -11.46 -7.23 8.91
N PRO A 104 -11.87 -5.94 8.80
CA PRO A 104 -11.89 -5.25 7.52
C PRO A 104 -10.47 -4.97 7.01
N THR A 105 -10.20 -5.30 5.75
CA THR A 105 -8.87 -5.18 5.14
C THR A 105 -8.79 -4.02 4.17
N ASP A 106 -9.82 -3.81 3.34
CA ASP A 106 -9.79 -2.76 2.35
C ASP A 106 -11.17 -2.14 2.13
N LEU A 107 -11.21 -0.96 1.52
CA LEU A 107 -12.42 -0.21 1.32
C LEU A 107 -12.42 0.60 0.03
N GLY A 108 -13.62 0.92 -0.44
CA GLY A 108 -13.80 1.72 -1.63
C GLY A 108 -15.01 2.65 -1.57
N TRP A 109 -14.88 3.83 -2.17
CA TRP A 109 -15.99 4.76 -2.34
C TRP A 109 -16.83 4.34 -3.54
N ASN A 110 -18.13 4.08 -3.32
CA ASN A 110 -19.05 3.78 -4.41
C ASN A 110 -19.45 5.08 -5.15
N TRP A 111 -18.93 5.23 -6.34
CA TRP A 111 -19.21 6.35 -7.24
C TRP A 111 -20.34 6.05 -8.24
N SER A 112 -20.90 4.83 -8.20
CA SER A 112 -21.97 4.41 -9.10
C SER A 112 -23.35 4.71 -8.52
N GLU A 113 -24.31 4.96 -9.39
CA GLU A 113 -25.70 5.11 -9.02
C GLU A 113 -26.45 3.77 -9.18
N ARG A 114 -27.41 3.51 -8.29
CA ARG A 114 -28.31 2.34 -8.31
C ARG A 114 -27.61 0.98 -8.25
N SER A 115 -26.39 0.97 -7.73
CA SER A 115 -25.58 -0.23 -7.62
C SER A 115 -25.08 -0.43 -6.20
N PHE A 116 -24.68 -1.66 -5.86
CA PHE A 116 -24.22 -2.03 -4.53
C PHE A 116 -25.20 -1.65 -3.43
N VAL A 117 -26.46 -2.00 -3.66
CA VAL A 117 -27.57 -1.66 -2.77
C VAL A 117 -27.61 -2.62 -1.60
N VAL A 118 -27.62 -2.07 -0.36
CA VAL A 118 -27.69 -2.84 0.89
C VAL A 118 -28.97 -2.54 1.67
N GLY A 119 -29.26 -3.39 2.66
CA GLY A 119 -30.44 -3.25 3.49
C GLY A 119 -31.69 -3.93 2.91
N LYS A 120 -32.82 -3.78 3.59
CA LYS A 120 -34.10 -4.44 3.26
C LYS A 120 -35.30 -3.51 3.41
N GLY A 121 -36.33 -3.73 2.59
CA GLY A 121 -37.60 -3.00 2.67
C GLY A 121 -37.42 -1.49 2.51
N LYS A 122 -37.93 -0.69 3.46
CA LYS A 122 -37.81 0.77 3.46
C LYS A 122 -36.42 1.29 3.89
N HIS A 123 -35.62 0.44 4.47
CA HIS A 123 -34.23 0.72 4.85
C HIS A 123 -33.28 0.05 3.85
N ARG A 124 -33.38 0.43 2.59
CA ARG A 124 -32.59 -0.06 1.49
C ARG A 124 -32.13 1.11 0.63
N ASP A 125 -30.81 1.24 0.45
CA ASP A 125 -30.22 2.30 -0.36
C ASP A 125 -28.87 1.84 -0.91
N GLU A 126 -28.28 2.60 -1.81
CA GLU A 126 -26.97 2.40 -2.35
C GLU A 126 -25.91 2.55 -1.25
N SER A 127 -24.92 1.66 -1.22
CA SER A 127 -23.77 1.85 -0.33
C SER A 127 -22.99 3.10 -0.72
N LEU A 128 -22.57 3.91 0.23
CA LEU A 128 -21.58 4.96 0.02
C LEU A 128 -20.16 4.40 0.06
N LEU A 129 -19.94 3.46 0.97
CA LEU A 129 -18.68 2.75 1.15
C LEU A 129 -18.90 1.25 1.03
N LEU A 130 -17.91 0.57 0.49
CA LEU A 130 -17.83 -0.89 0.38
C LEU A 130 -16.58 -1.36 1.10
N PHE A 131 -16.66 -2.53 1.73
CA PHE A 131 -15.59 -3.12 2.53
C PHE A 131 -15.44 -4.60 2.19
N VAL A 132 -14.23 -5.10 2.27
CA VAL A 132 -13.94 -6.54 2.29
C VAL A 132 -13.25 -6.91 3.60
N THR A 133 -13.37 -8.16 4.02
CA THR A 133 -12.86 -8.64 5.31
C THR A 133 -12.10 -9.94 5.18
N GLU A 134 -11.19 -10.22 6.10
CA GLU A 134 -10.55 -11.52 6.23
C GLU A 134 -11.54 -12.63 6.60
N ASP A 135 -12.66 -12.27 7.23
CA ASP A 135 -13.77 -13.21 7.51
C ASP A 135 -14.48 -13.72 6.24
N GLY A 136 -14.05 -13.28 5.06
CA GLY A 136 -14.64 -13.69 3.78
C GLY A 136 -15.94 -12.99 3.44
N THR A 137 -16.16 -11.78 3.93
CA THR A 137 -17.38 -10.99 3.64
C THR A 137 -17.10 -9.78 2.76
N ILE A 138 -18.13 -9.37 2.01
CA ILE A 138 -18.24 -8.07 1.36
C ILE A 138 -19.39 -7.33 1.99
N ALA A 139 -19.14 -6.16 2.53
CA ALA A 139 -20.16 -5.33 3.19
C ALA A 139 -20.27 -3.96 2.54
N GLY A 140 -21.42 -3.32 2.72
CA GLY A 140 -21.64 -1.96 2.27
C GLY A 140 -22.27 -1.10 3.37
N TRP A 141 -22.01 0.20 3.32
CA TRP A 141 -22.55 1.12 4.30
C TRP A 141 -23.20 2.36 3.66
N ASN A 142 -24.34 2.72 4.22
CA ASN A 142 -25.03 4.00 3.98
C ASN A 142 -25.75 4.40 5.28
N PRO A 143 -25.55 5.62 5.81
CA PRO A 143 -26.18 6.06 7.07
C PRO A 143 -27.71 6.11 7.01
N LYS A 144 -28.32 6.15 5.82
CA LYS A 144 -29.77 6.03 5.65
C LYS A 144 -30.30 4.61 5.87
N VAL A 145 -29.42 3.61 5.77
CA VAL A 145 -29.76 2.19 5.90
C VAL A 145 -29.54 1.72 7.33
N ALA A 146 -28.35 1.90 7.86
CA ALA A 146 -27.95 1.48 9.20
C ALA A 146 -26.76 2.30 9.72
N ALA A 147 -26.57 2.29 11.05
CA ALA A 147 -25.39 2.89 11.67
C ALA A 147 -24.12 2.07 11.40
N SER A 148 -24.22 0.74 11.32
CA SER A 148 -23.15 -0.19 10.97
C SER A 148 -23.21 -0.58 9.50
N ALA A 149 -22.12 -1.16 8.99
CA ALA A 149 -22.10 -1.78 7.66
C ALA A 149 -23.08 -2.97 7.60
N VAL A 150 -23.54 -3.29 6.42
CA VAL A 150 -24.46 -4.41 6.14
C VAL A 150 -23.75 -5.40 5.22
N THR A 151 -23.63 -6.65 5.66
CA THR A 151 -23.06 -7.73 4.85
C THR A 151 -23.93 -7.98 3.62
N ALA A 152 -23.33 -7.91 2.45
CA ALA A 152 -23.96 -8.15 1.15
C ALA A 152 -23.59 -9.53 0.57
N VAL A 153 -22.35 -9.97 0.81
CA VAL A 153 -21.83 -11.30 0.42
C VAL A 153 -21.19 -11.94 1.64
N ASP A 154 -21.47 -13.21 1.86
CA ASP A 154 -20.84 -14.03 2.90
C ASP A 154 -20.30 -15.32 2.26
N ASN A 155 -18.99 -15.38 2.08
CA ASN A 155 -18.25 -16.52 1.57
C ASN A 155 -17.36 -17.16 2.65
N SER A 156 -17.61 -16.84 3.94
CA SER A 156 -16.87 -17.41 5.07
C SER A 156 -16.92 -18.94 5.07
N GLY A 157 -18.11 -19.50 4.75
CA GLY A 157 -18.34 -20.94 4.72
C GLY A 157 -17.58 -21.70 3.62
N VAL A 158 -16.97 -21.01 2.66
CA VAL A 158 -16.15 -21.61 1.59
C VAL A 158 -14.67 -21.23 1.69
N GLY A 159 -14.25 -20.64 2.82
CA GLY A 159 -12.85 -20.33 3.10
C GLY A 159 -12.32 -19.11 2.32
N ALA A 160 -13.19 -18.17 1.97
CA ALA A 160 -12.73 -16.90 1.42
C ALA A 160 -12.01 -16.07 2.49
N ILE A 161 -10.90 -15.45 2.13
CA ILE A 161 -10.14 -14.47 2.93
C ILE A 161 -9.83 -13.31 1.99
N TYR A 162 -10.54 -12.20 2.15
CA TYR A 162 -10.31 -11.04 1.26
C TYR A 162 -9.27 -10.12 1.86
N LYS A 163 -8.14 -9.97 1.16
CA LYS A 163 -7.01 -9.14 1.62
C LYS A 163 -6.98 -7.75 0.94
N GLY A 164 -7.62 -7.57 -0.20
CA GLY A 164 -7.67 -6.29 -0.90
C GLY A 164 -8.89 -6.15 -1.79
N MET A 165 -9.28 -4.91 -2.10
CA MET A 165 -10.36 -4.63 -3.04
C MET A 165 -10.11 -3.42 -3.91
N SER A 166 -10.77 -3.38 -5.05
CA SER A 166 -10.84 -2.17 -5.86
C SER A 166 -12.18 -2.05 -6.57
N LEU A 167 -12.60 -0.83 -6.84
CA LEU A 167 -13.78 -0.57 -7.66
C LEU A 167 -13.37 -0.16 -9.08
N GLY A 168 -14.16 -0.56 -10.05
CA GLY A 168 -13.92 -0.25 -11.44
C GLY A 168 -15.16 -0.42 -12.31
N GLY A 169 -14.95 -0.69 -13.59
CA GLY A 169 -16.02 -0.79 -14.56
C GLY A 169 -16.47 0.58 -15.11
N GLN A 170 -17.69 0.65 -15.59
CA GLN A 170 -18.31 1.87 -16.11
C GLN A 170 -19.44 2.34 -15.18
N PRO A 171 -19.85 3.61 -15.19
CA PRO A 171 -20.91 4.14 -14.32
C PRO A 171 -22.19 3.31 -14.27
N HIS A 172 -22.57 2.70 -15.39
CA HIS A 172 -23.78 1.87 -15.51
C HIS A 172 -23.52 0.36 -15.31
N ARG A 173 -22.25 -0.01 -15.17
CA ARG A 173 -21.79 -1.39 -14.96
C ARG A 173 -20.56 -1.37 -14.02
N PRO A 174 -20.75 -0.92 -12.78
CA PRO A 174 -19.68 -0.92 -11.82
C PRO A 174 -19.32 -2.36 -11.45
N MET A 175 -18.04 -2.58 -11.19
CA MET A 175 -17.49 -3.86 -10.75
C MET A 175 -16.74 -3.65 -9.45
N LEU A 176 -16.84 -4.63 -8.56
CA LEU A 176 -15.99 -4.77 -7.40
C LEU A 176 -15.04 -5.94 -7.65
N TYR A 177 -13.77 -5.71 -7.44
CA TYR A 177 -12.72 -6.71 -7.53
C TYR A 177 -12.21 -7.00 -6.13
N ALA A 178 -12.24 -8.26 -5.70
CA ALA A 178 -11.80 -8.68 -4.37
C ALA A 178 -10.67 -9.71 -4.50
N ALA A 179 -9.52 -9.41 -3.93
CA ALA A 179 -8.38 -10.33 -3.84
C ALA A 179 -8.69 -11.38 -2.76
N ASN A 180 -9.16 -12.54 -3.19
CA ASN A 180 -9.45 -13.67 -2.33
C ASN A 180 -8.18 -14.50 -2.11
N PHE A 181 -7.42 -14.11 -1.10
CA PHE A 181 -6.18 -14.76 -0.68
C PHE A 181 -6.40 -16.22 -0.29
N GLY A 182 -7.50 -16.50 0.40
CA GLY A 182 -7.87 -17.86 0.81
C GLY A 182 -7.94 -18.82 -0.36
N GLN A 183 -8.57 -18.40 -1.47
CA GLN A 183 -8.78 -19.22 -2.65
C GLN A 183 -7.76 -18.97 -3.78
N GLY A 184 -6.85 -18.02 -3.63
CA GLY A 184 -5.80 -17.72 -4.61
C GLY A 184 -6.30 -17.09 -5.91
N VAL A 185 -7.41 -16.36 -5.86
CA VAL A 185 -8.03 -15.72 -7.03
C VAL A 185 -8.46 -14.28 -6.75
N VAL A 186 -8.58 -13.48 -7.77
CA VAL A 186 -9.37 -12.25 -7.73
C VAL A 186 -10.77 -12.55 -8.20
N GLU A 187 -11.76 -12.18 -7.41
CA GLU A 187 -13.18 -12.31 -7.72
C GLU A 187 -13.75 -11.00 -8.24
N ILE A 188 -14.59 -11.06 -9.28
CA ILE A 188 -15.28 -9.91 -9.87
C ILE A 188 -16.76 -10.01 -9.53
N TYR A 189 -17.28 -9.01 -8.84
CA TYR A 189 -18.70 -8.87 -8.52
C TYR A 189 -19.33 -7.73 -9.32
N ASP A 190 -20.55 -7.96 -9.82
CA ASP A 190 -21.35 -6.90 -10.45
C ASP A 190 -21.96 -5.94 -9.41
N GLY A 191 -22.58 -4.85 -9.86
CA GLY A 191 -23.25 -3.87 -9.01
C GLY A 191 -24.44 -4.39 -8.20
N LYS A 192 -24.78 -5.69 -8.31
CA LYS A 192 -25.79 -6.39 -7.49
C LYS A 192 -25.16 -7.42 -6.56
N PHE A 193 -23.83 -7.41 -6.42
CA PHE A 193 -23.05 -8.38 -5.67
C PHE A 193 -23.12 -9.83 -6.20
N HIS A 194 -23.43 -10.04 -7.46
CA HIS A 194 -23.30 -11.37 -8.06
C HIS A 194 -21.87 -11.60 -8.51
N LEU A 195 -21.31 -12.74 -8.16
CA LEU A 195 -20.02 -13.19 -8.69
C LEU A 195 -20.14 -13.42 -10.20
N VAL A 196 -19.36 -12.68 -10.97
CA VAL A 196 -19.36 -12.75 -12.43
C VAL A 196 -18.26 -13.68 -12.93
N LYS A 197 -17.07 -13.58 -12.31
CA LYS A 197 -15.87 -14.30 -12.77
C LYS A 197 -14.82 -14.29 -11.66
N SER A 198 -13.92 -15.28 -11.71
CA SER A 198 -12.67 -15.25 -10.96
C SER A 198 -11.49 -15.38 -11.92
N PHE A 199 -10.33 -14.82 -11.55
CA PHE A 199 -9.09 -14.92 -12.32
C PHE A 199 -7.87 -14.90 -11.41
N THR A 200 -6.74 -15.34 -11.93
CA THR A 200 -5.42 -15.24 -11.29
C THR A 200 -4.35 -15.23 -12.39
N ASP A 201 -3.08 -15.10 -12.04
CA ASP A 201 -2.00 -15.36 -12.99
C ASP A 201 -1.72 -16.88 -13.05
N PRO A 202 -1.98 -17.54 -14.19
CA PRO A 202 -1.71 -18.96 -14.34
C PRO A 202 -0.20 -19.30 -14.26
N GLY A 203 0.68 -18.34 -14.49
CA GLY A 203 2.13 -18.52 -14.35
C GLY A 203 2.60 -18.57 -12.88
N LEU A 204 1.76 -18.14 -11.94
CA LEU A 204 2.02 -18.23 -10.50
C LEU A 204 1.26 -19.39 -9.83
N ALA A 205 0.35 -20.03 -10.58
CA ALA A 205 -0.43 -21.17 -10.08
C ALA A 205 0.50 -22.29 -9.62
N GLY A 206 0.29 -22.79 -8.40
CA GLY A 206 1.08 -23.85 -7.80
C GLY A 206 2.48 -23.44 -7.29
N LEU A 207 2.86 -22.15 -7.42
CA LEU A 207 4.11 -21.63 -6.87
C LEU A 207 3.94 -21.03 -5.46
N GLY A 208 2.73 -21.09 -4.89
CA GLY A 208 2.43 -20.53 -3.58
C GLY A 208 2.16 -19.03 -3.57
N TYR A 209 2.14 -18.36 -4.72
CA TYR A 209 1.80 -16.93 -4.80
C TYR A 209 0.32 -16.73 -5.08
N VAL A 210 -0.33 -15.91 -4.26
CA VAL A 210 -1.76 -15.64 -4.33
C VAL A 210 -2.03 -14.13 -4.36
N PRO A 211 -3.16 -13.67 -4.95
CA PRO A 211 -3.53 -12.25 -4.97
C PRO A 211 -3.63 -11.68 -3.56
N PHE A 212 -3.05 -10.50 -3.34
CA PHE A 212 -2.95 -9.87 -2.04
C PHE A 212 -3.54 -8.45 -2.05
N GLY A 213 -2.85 -7.44 -2.58
CA GLY A 213 -3.39 -6.12 -2.83
C GLY A 213 -3.90 -5.96 -4.27
N ILE A 214 -4.83 -5.05 -4.49
CA ILE A 214 -5.37 -4.75 -5.81
C ILE A 214 -5.75 -3.28 -5.95
N ARG A 215 -5.40 -2.66 -7.08
CA ARG A 215 -5.75 -1.27 -7.39
C ARG A 215 -6.16 -1.12 -8.85
N ASN A 216 -7.28 -0.43 -9.09
CA ASN A 216 -7.68 -0.01 -10.43
C ASN A 216 -7.01 1.32 -10.77
N ILE A 217 -6.08 1.31 -11.71
CA ILE A 217 -5.33 2.47 -12.18
C ILE A 217 -5.54 2.60 -13.69
N GLY A 218 -6.13 3.69 -14.14
CA GLY A 218 -6.35 3.95 -15.57
C GLY A 218 -7.22 2.90 -16.27
N ARG A 219 -8.12 2.24 -15.57
CA ARG A 219 -8.97 1.12 -15.99
C ARG A 219 -8.26 -0.22 -16.19
N HIS A 220 -7.04 -0.34 -15.73
CA HIS A 220 -6.32 -1.61 -15.56
C HIS A 220 -6.24 -1.97 -14.09
N LEU A 221 -6.21 -3.25 -13.81
CA LEU A 221 -6.07 -3.77 -12.47
C LEU A 221 -4.61 -4.13 -12.23
N PHE A 222 -3.99 -3.46 -11.28
CA PHE A 222 -2.70 -3.86 -10.75
C PHE A 222 -2.95 -4.74 -9.54
N VAL A 223 -2.41 -5.95 -9.56
CA VAL A 223 -2.59 -6.94 -8.50
C VAL A 223 -1.20 -7.31 -7.98
N THR A 224 -1.03 -7.22 -6.67
CA THR A 224 0.14 -7.77 -6.01
C THR A 224 -0.12 -9.22 -5.64
N PHE A 225 0.93 -10.02 -5.63
CA PHE A 225 0.90 -11.40 -5.20
C PHE A 225 1.90 -11.59 -4.08
N ALA A 226 1.45 -12.13 -2.95
CA ALA A 226 2.30 -12.50 -1.83
C ALA A 226 2.46 -14.02 -1.76
N PHE A 227 3.54 -14.46 -1.12
CA PHE A 227 3.82 -15.87 -0.93
C PHE A 227 3.00 -16.41 0.25
N LYS A 228 2.38 -17.57 0.04
CA LYS A 228 1.62 -18.33 1.02
C LYS A 228 2.32 -19.66 1.22
N ALA A 229 2.90 -19.89 2.39
CA ALA A 229 3.78 -21.04 2.63
C ALA A 229 3.03 -22.37 2.60
N SER A 230 1.76 -22.37 3.04
CA SER A 230 0.86 -23.53 3.00
C SER A 230 -0.50 -23.12 2.43
N PRO A 231 -1.22 -23.99 1.69
CA PRO A 231 -2.57 -23.72 1.21
C PRO A 231 -3.57 -23.34 2.31
N GLU A 232 -3.36 -23.83 3.53
CA GLU A 232 -4.22 -23.60 4.69
C GLU A 232 -3.90 -22.32 5.44
N ASP A 233 -2.74 -21.67 5.16
CA ASP A 233 -2.39 -20.42 5.84
C ASP A 233 -3.38 -19.31 5.49
N GLY A 234 -3.80 -18.55 6.50
CA GLY A 234 -4.63 -17.37 6.35
C GLY A 234 -3.83 -16.13 5.93
N ASP A 235 -2.50 -16.16 6.18
CA ASP A 235 -1.63 -15.01 6.04
C ASP A 235 -0.46 -15.26 5.09
N GLU A 236 0.14 -14.18 4.66
CA GLU A 236 1.30 -14.16 3.80
C GLU A 236 2.58 -14.46 4.58
N THR A 237 3.57 -14.96 3.85
CA THR A 237 4.92 -15.13 4.36
C THR A 237 5.80 -14.02 3.83
N ALA A 238 6.31 -13.18 4.74
CA ALA A 238 7.28 -12.15 4.41
C ALA A 238 8.67 -12.73 4.14
N GLY A 239 9.38 -12.12 3.20
CA GLY A 239 10.75 -12.49 2.85
C GLY A 239 11.24 -11.73 1.60
N ALA A 240 12.53 -11.43 1.55
CA ALA A 240 13.13 -10.72 0.44
C ALA A 240 12.91 -11.48 -0.89
N GLY A 241 12.35 -10.79 -1.89
CA GLY A 241 12.00 -11.38 -3.19
C GLY A 241 10.69 -12.18 -3.19
N LEU A 242 9.95 -12.24 -2.08
CA LEU A 242 8.67 -12.92 -2.02
C LEU A 242 7.52 -12.00 -2.45
N GLY A 243 7.41 -11.75 -3.75
CA GLY A 243 6.33 -10.94 -4.29
C GLY A 243 6.34 -10.79 -5.80
N TYR A 244 5.18 -10.47 -6.37
CA TYR A 244 4.99 -10.12 -7.78
C TYR A 244 3.97 -9.00 -7.90
N VAL A 245 4.02 -8.28 -9.01
CA VAL A 245 3.00 -7.31 -9.41
C VAL A 245 2.63 -7.56 -10.86
N ASP A 246 1.36 -7.78 -11.13
CA ASP A 246 0.83 -8.02 -12.47
C ASP A 246 -0.21 -6.99 -12.84
N GLU A 247 -0.32 -6.71 -14.14
CA GLU A 247 -1.33 -5.84 -14.75
C GLU A 247 -2.32 -6.67 -15.54
N PHE A 248 -3.61 -6.50 -15.23
CA PHE A 248 -4.72 -7.15 -15.90
C PHE A 248 -5.66 -6.10 -16.52
N ASP A 249 -6.40 -6.50 -17.53
CA ASP A 249 -7.54 -5.71 -17.97
C ASP A 249 -8.72 -5.81 -16.97
N ALA A 250 -9.76 -5.00 -17.18
CA ALA A 250 -10.96 -5.02 -16.33
C ALA A 250 -11.75 -6.34 -16.38
N GLY A 251 -11.48 -7.21 -17.33
CA GLY A 251 -12.05 -8.55 -17.46
C GLY A 251 -11.20 -9.64 -16.84
N GLY A 252 -10.08 -9.29 -16.19
CA GLY A 252 -9.15 -10.23 -15.56
C GLY A 252 -8.30 -11.01 -16.57
N VAL A 253 -8.01 -10.45 -17.74
CA VAL A 253 -7.02 -10.99 -18.67
C VAL A 253 -5.66 -10.41 -18.32
N LEU A 254 -4.68 -11.29 -18.04
CA LEU A 254 -3.30 -10.87 -17.78
C LEU A 254 -2.73 -10.15 -19.00
N LEU A 255 -2.33 -8.90 -18.82
CA LEU A 255 -1.70 -8.09 -19.85
C LEU A 255 -0.18 -8.24 -19.81
N ARG A 256 0.40 -8.17 -18.61
CA ARG A 256 1.84 -8.35 -18.40
C ARG A 256 2.20 -8.47 -16.93
N ARG A 257 3.39 -8.97 -16.68
CA ARG A 257 4.05 -8.85 -15.39
C ARG A 257 4.76 -7.49 -15.31
N VAL A 258 4.50 -6.75 -14.23
CA VAL A 258 5.11 -5.44 -13.97
C VAL A 258 6.40 -5.60 -13.18
N ALA A 259 6.37 -6.41 -12.10
CA ALA A 259 7.52 -6.64 -11.25
C ALA A 259 7.54 -8.09 -10.74
N SER A 260 8.76 -8.63 -10.59
CA SER A 260 9.00 -10.00 -10.14
C SER A 260 10.07 -9.99 -9.07
N GLN A 261 9.74 -10.53 -7.89
CA GLN A 261 10.73 -10.75 -6.84
C GLN A 261 11.60 -9.51 -6.54
N GLY A 262 12.94 -9.63 -6.49
CA GLY A 262 13.85 -8.50 -6.30
C GLY A 262 13.56 -7.70 -5.05
N PRO A 263 13.14 -6.41 -5.15
CA PRO A 263 12.85 -5.57 -4.00
C PRO A 263 11.48 -5.83 -3.36
N LEU A 264 10.67 -6.76 -3.88
CA LEU A 264 9.34 -7.07 -3.36
C LEU A 264 9.42 -8.00 -2.15
N ASN A 265 8.61 -7.71 -1.13
CA ASN A 265 8.53 -8.47 0.12
C ASN A 265 7.10 -8.37 0.66
N ALA A 266 6.27 -9.37 0.40
CA ALA A 266 4.84 -9.33 0.68
C ALA A 266 4.20 -7.98 0.26
N PRO A 267 4.24 -7.61 -1.05
CA PRO A 267 3.76 -6.31 -1.52
C PRO A 267 2.24 -6.22 -1.40
N TRP A 268 1.73 -5.12 -0.80
CA TRP A 268 0.29 -4.89 -0.68
C TRP A 268 -0.17 -3.54 -1.23
N GLY A 269 0.37 -2.44 -0.69
CA GLY A 269 -0.03 -1.09 -1.07
C GLY A 269 0.34 -0.77 -2.52
N LEU A 270 -0.61 -0.24 -3.28
CA LEU A 270 -0.43 0.16 -4.68
C LEU A 270 -0.96 1.56 -4.90
N GLU A 271 -0.13 2.47 -5.44
CA GLU A 271 -0.59 3.80 -5.79
C GLU A 271 0.22 4.41 -6.95
N MET A 272 -0.44 5.25 -7.76
CA MET A 272 0.25 5.97 -8.83
C MET A 272 0.73 7.33 -8.35
N ALA A 273 2.03 7.57 -8.39
CA ALA A 273 2.59 8.86 -8.01
C ALA A 273 2.14 9.96 -8.99
N PRO A 274 1.65 11.11 -8.49
CA PRO A 274 1.32 12.24 -9.34
C PRO A 274 2.57 12.85 -9.99
N ARG A 275 2.39 13.68 -11.02
CA ARG A 275 3.50 14.23 -11.82
C ARG A 275 4.43 15.19 -11.08
N ASN A 276 4.09 15.57 -9.88
CA ASN A 276 4.83 16.50 -9.01
C ASN A 276 5.22 15.86 -7.67
N PHE A 277 5.62 14.59 -7.69
CA PHE A 277 6.09 13.85 -6.52
C PHE A 277 7.60 13.53 -6.63
N GLY A 278 8.42 14.56 -6.86
CA GLY A 278 9.88 14.46 -6.92
C GLY A 278 10.40 13.49 -7.98
N LYS A 279 11.48 12.79 -7.68
CA LYS A 279 12.15 11.86 -8.59
C LYS A 279 11.26 10.70 -9.03
N PHE A 280 10.22 10.36 -8.27
CA PHE A 280 9.30 9.28 -8.58
C PHE A 280 7.97 9.75 -9.19
N SER A 281 7.92 10.97 -9.70
CA SER A 281 6.75 11.49 -10.42
C SER A 281 6.31 10.56 -11.53
N GLY A 282 5.03 10.14 -11.51
CA GLY A 282 4.44 9.22 -12.49
C GLY A 282 4.86 7.75 -12.35
N ALA A 283 5.56 7.38 -11.29
CA ALA A 283 5.91 5.99 -11.00
C ALA A 283 4.72 5.23 -10.38
N LEU A 284 4.67 3.92 -10.57
CA LEU A 284 3.87 3.03 -9.76
C LEU A 284 4.62 2.78 -8.45
N LEU A 285 4.02 3.18 -7.34
CA LEU A 285 4.51 2.91 -6.00
C LEU A 285 3.92 1.61 -5.48
N VAL A 286 4.79 0.77 -4.92
CA VAL A 286 4.45 -0.54 -4.35
C VAL A 286 4.99 -0.61 -2.94
N GLY A 287 4.10 -0.63 -1.96
CA GLY A 287 4.44 -0.77 -0.54
C GLY A 287 4.56 -2.25 -0.16
N ASN A 288 5.65 -2.59 0.48
CA ASN A 288 5.89 -3.90 1.05
C ASN A 288 5.38 -3.95 2.50
N PHE A 289 4.52 -4.89 2.81
CA PHE A 289 4.21 -5.21 4.19
C PHE A 289 5.44 -5.77 4.92
N GLY A 290 6.17 -6.69 4.27
CA GLY A 290 7.19 -7.49 4.92
C GLY A 290 8.47 -6.75 5.36
N ASP A 291 8.77 -5.56 4.83
CA ASP A 291 9.93 -4.74 5.24
C ASP A 291 9.62 -3.24 5.33
N GLY A 292 8.38 -2.85 5.09
CA GLY A 292 7.93 -1.46 5.17
C GLY A 292 8.48 -0.51 4.11
N ALA A 293 9.22 -1.00 3.12
CA ALA A 293 9.78 -0.18 2.06
C ALA A 293 8.73 0.14 0.98
N ILE A 294 8.83 1.34 0.38
CA ILE A 294 8.01 1.72 -0.76
C ILE A 294 8.90 1.74 -2.02
N ASN A 295 8.59 0.84 -2.92
CA ASN A 295 9.30 0.64 -4.19
C ASN A 295 8.64 1.44 -5.31
N ALA A 296 9.43 2.07 -6.16
CA ALA A 296 8.97 2.77 -7.35
C ALA A 296 9.32 2.01 -8.62
N PHE A 297 8.34 1.81 -9.49
CA PHE A 297 8.50 1.16 -10.78
C PHE A 297 8.02 2.06 -11.92
N ASN A 298 8.65 1.97 -13.07
CA ASN A 298 8.14 2.58 -14.28
C ASN A 298 6.85 1.86 -14.70
N PRO A 299 5.69 2.53 -14.73
CA PRO A 299 4.42 1.86 -14.98
C PRO A 299 4.30 1.29 -16.41
N ALA A 300 5.09 1.76 -17.37
CA ALA A 300 5.04 1.26 -18.75
C ALA A 300 5.98 0.08 -19.00
N THR A 301 7.17 0.10 -18.39
CA THR A 301 8.23 -0.91 -18.66
C THR A 301 8.41 -1.93 -17.55
N GLY A 302 7.93 -1.64 -16.32
CA GLY A 302 8.19 -2.43 -15.13
C GLY A 302 9.60 -2.24 -14.54
N ALA A 303 10.41 -1.32 -15.10
CA ALA A 303 11.75 -1.07 -14.60
C ALA A 303 11.71 -0.55 -13.16
N PHE A 304 12.50 -1.13 -12.26
CA PHE A 304 12.70 -0.64 -10.91
C PHE A 304 13.45 0.70 -10.94
N LEU A 305 12.88 1.72 -10.32
CA LEU A 305 13.42 3.09 -10.29
C LEU A 305 14.14 3.40 -8.98
N GLY A 306 13.91 2.61 -7.94
CA GLY A 306 14.46 2.80 -6.60
C GLY A 306 13.40 2.75 -5.51
N GLN A 307 13.80 3.09 -4.29
CA GLN A 307 12.93 3.16 -3.10
C GLN A 307 12.83 4.60 -2.61
N LEU A 308 11.76 4.92 -1.86
CA LEU A 308 11.67 6.21 -1.17
C LEU A 308 12.76 6.28 -0.10
N THR A 309 13.54 7.35 -0.13
CA THR A 309 14.68 7.57 0.78
C THR A 309 14.58 8.92 1.48
N ASP A 310 15.09 8.98 2.71
CA ASP A 310 15.26 10.23 3.45
C ASP A 310 16.40 11.11 2.90
N ALA A 311 16.62 12.28 3.50
CA ALA A 311 17.67 13.22 3.10
C ALA A 311 19.10 12.67 3.32
N ALA A 312 19.27 11.65 4.16
CA ALA A 312 20.55 10.98 4.38
C ALA A 312 20.78 9.83 3.36
N GLY A 313 19.77 9.52 2.54
CA GLY A 313 19.80 8.43 1.56
C GLY A 313 19.39 7.07 2.14
N ASN A 314 18.89 7.02 3.38
CA ASN A 314 18.38 5.79 3.97
C ASN A 314 16.99 5.48 3.40
N VAL A 315 16.70 4.22 3.14
CA VAL A 315 15.35 3.77 2.76
C VAL A 315 14.38 4.06 3.90
N ILE A 316 13.25 4.71 3.58
CA ILE A 316 12.15 4.86 4.53
C ILE A 316 11.50 3.50 4.69
N GLN A 317 11.50 2.96 5.91
CA GLN A 317 10.90 1.70 6.28
C GLN A 317 9.83 1.94 7.35
N ILE A 318 8.62 1.51 7.08
CA ILE A 318 7.45 1.68 7.94
C ILE A 318 7.02 0.28 8.38
N ASP A 319 7.24 -0.03 9.64
CA ASP A 319 6.89 -1.33 10.22
C ASP A 319 5.40 -1.63 10.04
N GLY A 320 5.08 -2.79 9.47
CA GLY A 320 3.71 -3.21 9.17
C GLY A 320 2.99 -2.34 8.14
N LEU A 321 3.69 -1.82 7.12
CA LEU A 321 3.12 -0.95 6.07
C LEU A 321 2.00 -1.61 5.29
N TRP A 322 0.81 -0.98 5.27
CA TRP A 322 -0.36 -1.43 4.55
C TRP A 322 -0.77 -0.47 3.42
N GLY A 323 -1.73 0.39 3.67
CA GLY A 323 -2.38 1.25 2.69
C GLY A 323 -1.54 2.43 2.21
N LEU A 324 -1.69 2.76 0.93
CA LEU A 324 -1.13 3.95 0.31
C LEU A 324 -2.23 4.73 -0.41
N ALA A 325 -2.29 6.04 -0.19
CA ALA A 325 -3.23 6.91 -0.89
C ALA A 325 -2.68 8.32 -1.07
N PHE A 326 -2.73 8.85 -2.28
CA PHE A 326 -2.41 10.26 -2.49
C PHE A 326 -3.56 11.19 -2.08
N GLY A 327 -3.18 12.31 -1.49
CA GLY A 327 -4.06 13.44 -1.25
C GLY A 327 -3.32 14.76 -1.45
N ASN A 328 -4.06 15.84 -1.68
CA ASN A 328 -3.46 17.17 -1.76
C ASN A 328 -3.24 17.70 -0.34
N GLY A 329 -2.00 17.86 0.06
CA GLY A 329 -1.60 18.53 1.28
C GLY A 329 -1.35 20.03 1.06
N PRO A 330 -1.08 20.80 2.13
CA PRO A 330 -0.78 22.25 2.03
C PRO A 330 0.45 22.57 1.15
N ALA A 331 1.40 21.64 1.06
CA ALA A 331 2.65 21.78 0.31
C ALA A 331 2.69 20.98 -1.00
N GLY A 332 1.55 20.51 -1.50
CA GLY A 332 1.47 19.67 -2.71
C GLY A 332 1.04 18.24 -2.42
N PRO A 333 1.30 17.29 -3.35
CA PRO A 333 0.92 15.90 -3.19
C PRO A 333 1.56 15.30 -1.94
N SER A 334 0.75 14.61 -1.17
CA SER A 334 1.17 13.92 0.05
C SER A 334 0.76 12.47 -0.06
N LEU A 335 1.70 11.55 0.15
CA LEU A 335 1.42 10.11 0.18
C LEU A 335 1.06 9.71 1.61
N TYR A 336 -0.21 9.53 1.88
CA TYR A 336 -0.68 9.00 3.16
C TYR A 336 -0.48 7.50 3.20
N PHE A 337 -0.24 6.97 4.39
CA PHE A 337 -0.09 5.54 4.63
C PHE A 337 -0.77 5.11 5.92
N THR A 338 -1.13 3.84 5.98
CA THR A 338 -1.53 3.11 7.19
C THR A 338 -0.52 2.02 7.48
N ALA A 339 -0.36 1.68 8.75
CA ALA A 339 0.54 0.62 9.18
C ALA A 339 0.09 -0.02 10.49
N GLY A 340 0.36 -1.32 10.65
CA GLY A 340 0.19 -2.11 11.86
C GLY A 340 1.54 -2.47 12.49
N PRO A 341 2.27 -1.53 13.15
CA PRO A 341 3.55 -1.83 13.73
C PRO A 341 3.46 -2.80 14.91
N GLY A 342 4.59 -3.44 15.25
CA GLY A 342 4.68 -4.35 16.38
C GLY A 342 3.90 -5.64 16.18
N ASP A 343 4.14 -6.34 15.08
CA ASP A 343 3.44 -7.57 14.70
C ASP A 343 1.91 -7.37 14.62
N GLU A 344 1.47 -6.23 14.04
CA GLU A 344 0.08 -5.84 13.82
C GLU A 344 -0.74 -5.53 15.08
N ASP A 345 -0.11 -5.49 16.24
CA ASP A 345 -0.78 -5.19 17.50
C ASP A 345 -1.11 -3.70 17.70
N LEU A 346 -0.45 -2.82 16.93
CA LEU A 346 -0.53 -1.37 17.06
C LEU A 346 -1.06 -0.72 15.77
N GLY A 347 -1.24 0.61 15.80
CA GLY A 347 -1.73 1.34 14.65
C GLY A 347 -1.05 2.67 14.40
N LEU A 348 -0.83 2.95 13.11
CA LEU A 348 -0.23 4.20 12.67
C LEU A 348 -0.88 4.68 11.37
N LEU A 349 -1.35 5.93 11.37
CA LEU A 349 -1.68 6.72 10.19
C LEU A 349 -0.62 7.80 10.03
N GLY A 350 0.01 7.86 8.86
CA GLY A 350 1.06 8.84 8.60
C GLY A 350 1.01 9.39 7.18
N VAL A 351 1.98 10.24 6.89
CA VAL A 351 2.17 10.87 5.58
C VAL A 351 3.63 10.94 5.22
N ILE A 352 3.94 10.69 3.96
CA ILE A 352 5.25 10.91 3.35
C ILE A 352 5.14 12.13 2.43
N ARG A 353 6.06 13.06 2.58
CA ARG A 353 6.18 14.26 1.75
C ARG A 353 7.55 14.34 1.12
N GLN A 354 7.58 14.89 -0.09
CA GLN A 354 8.84 15.26 -0.72
C GLN A 354 9.49 16.41 0.05
N ASP A 355 10.80 16.34 0.23
CA ASP A 355 11.57 17.48 0.73
C ASP A 355 11.65 18.56 -0.36
N VAL A 356 11.26 19.78 -0.02
CA VAL A 356 11.39 20.92 -0.93
C VAL A 356 12.79 21.47 -0.73
N SER A 357 13.60 21.53 -1.79
CA SER A 357 14.81 22.34 -1.73
C SER A 357 14.42 23.77 -1.39
N ALA A 358 15.04 24.35 -0.36
CA ALA A 358 14.92 25.78 -0.15
C ALA A 358 15.34 26.46 -1.46
N ALA A 359 14.37 27.08 -2.14
CA ALA A 359 14.70 27.93 -3.28
C ALA A 359 15.71 28.94 -2.77
N SER A 360 16.89 28.98 -3.38
CA SER A 360 17.83 30.06 -3.16
C SER A 360 17.08 31.35 -3.44
N GLU A 361 16.76 32.10 -2.37
CA GLU A 361 16.36 33.50 -2.51
C GLU A 361 17.58 34.23 -3.07
N GLU A 362 17.58 34.47 -4.39
CA GLU A 362 18.40 35.50 -5.04
C GLU A 362 17.57 36.74 -5.25
#